data_2ae3ab4a4d14276c4f147c2cee85067f
#
_entry.id   2ae3ab4a4d14276c4f147c2cee85067f
#
_cell.length_a   1.000
_cell.length_b   1.000
_cell.length_c   1.000
_cell.angle_alpha   90.00
_cell.angle_beta   90.00
_cell.angle_gamma   90.00
#
_symmetry.space_group_name_H-M   'P 1'
#
loop_
_entity.id
_entity.type
_entity.pdbx_description
1 polymer ?
#
loop_
_entity_poly.entity_id
_entity_poly.type
_entity_poly.pdbx_seq_one_letter_code
_entity_poly.pdbx_strand_id
1 'polypeptide(L)'
;QGIGARLTKRNQAIKIVDVISGGPIWREQSIEVGDLIMLVRQVKGDPVDVQSMRLDDAIKLIKGPADTTVYLTIKRVDGTIEEVAIKRDTVELEESYLKSSIIQKAGRKFGLINLPKFYVDFKDYKERNAAKDMEQEIIRLKLQGIQGLVIDLRNNGGGSLQTVVDMAGFFIDEGPVVQVKTIDKGSEVLKDRDGKTLWGGPLVI
;
A
#
# COMPACT_ATOMS: atom_id res chain seq x y z
N GLN A 1 0.96 10.89 3.95
CA GLN A 1 -0.39 11.38 4.24
C GLN A 1 -0.77 12.44 3.21
N GLY A 2 -2.02 12.46 2.78
CA GLY A 2 -2.45 13.32 1.68
C GLY A 2 -3.95 13.31 1.45
N ILE A 3 -4.35 13.62 0.21
CA ILE A 3 -5.76 13.79 -0.18
C ILE A 3 -6.40 12.54 -0.81
N GLY A 4 -5.63 11.51 -1.13
CA GLY A 4 -6.14 10.30 -1.78
C GLY A 4 -6.33 10.43 -3.30
N ALA A 5 -5.36 11.06 -3.99
CA ALA A 5 -5.33 11.17 -5.44
C ALA A 5 -3.98 10.79 -6.04
N ARG A 6 -4.01 10.26 -7.27
CA ARG A 6 -2.84 10.22 -8.16
C ARG A 6 -2.86 11.42 -9.08
N LEU A 7 -1.73 12.09 -9.16
CA LEU A 7 -1.56 13.33 -9.90
C LEU A 7 -0.58 13.14 -11.04
N THR A 8 -0.83 13.84 -12.15
CA THR A 8 0.13 13.96 -13.25
C THR A 8 0.25 15.42 -13.67
N LYS A 9 1.38 15.79 -14.27
CA LYS A 9 1.53 17.10 -14.90
C LYS A 9 1.41 16.95 -16.41
N ARG A 10 0.46 17.64 -17.01
CA ARG A 10 0.25 17.68 -18.45
C ARG A 10 -0.10 19.11 -18.88
N ASN A 11 0.59 19.60 -19.90
CA ASN A 11 0.38 20.96 -20.46
C ASN A 11 0.33 22.05 -19.37
N GLN A 12 1.34 22.07 -18.50
CA GLN A 12 1.48 23.02 -17.37
C GLN A 12 0.34 22.97 -16.33
N ALA A 13 -0.53 21.96 -16.37
CA ALA A 13 -1.57 21.76 -15.38
C ALA A 13 -1.32 20.49 -14.57
N ILE A 14 -1.66 20.52 -13.28
CA ILE A 14 -1.66 19.35 -12.41
C ILE A 14 -3.04 18.74 -12.47
N LYS A 15 -3.13 17.55 -13.07
CA LYS A 15 -4.37 16.83 -13.31
C LYS A 15 -4.53 15.66 -12.35
N ILE A 16 -5.73 15.46 -11.86
CA ILE A 16 -6.13 14.26 -11.12
C ILE A 16 -6.41 13.15 -12.13
N VAL A 17 -5.63 12.08 -12.06
CA VAL A 17 -5.74 10.92 -12.98
C VAL A 17 -6.38 9.72 -12.32
N ASP A 18 -6.42 9.69 -10.99
CA ASP A 18 -7.03 8.60 -10.24
C ASP A 18 -7.42 9.08 -8.83
N VAL A 19 -8.55 8.57 -8.32
CA VAL A 19 -9.02 8.79 -6.95
C VAL A 19 -8.93 7.47 -6.19
N ILE A 20 -8.16 7.48 -5.11
CA ILE A 20 -7.87 6.28 -4.33
C ILE A 20 -9.06 5.94 -3.45
N SER A 21 -9.64 4.76 -3.64
CA SER A 21 -10.76 4.25 -2.85
C SER A 21 -10.44 4.30 -1.35
N GLY A 22 -11.41 4.77 -0.55
CA GLY A 22 -11.24 4.95 0.90
C GLY A 22 -10.42 6.15 1.31
N GLY A 23 -9.80 6.88 0.38
CA GLY A 23 -9.08 8.13 0.66
C GLY A 23 -10.02 9.32 0.93
N PRO A 24 -9.49 10.48 1.41
CA PRO A 24 -10.29 11.65 1.73
C PRO A 24 -11.23 12.10 0.62
N ILE A 25 -10.71 12.39 -0.56
CA ILE A 25 -11.56 12.89 -1.67
C ILE A 25 -12.57 11.86 -2.19
N TRP A 26 -12.25 10.55 -2.06
CA TRP A 26 -13.19 9.49 -2.42
C TRP A 26 -14.37 9.43 -1.45
N ARG A 27 -14.11 9.57 -0.13
CA ARG A 27 -15.16 9.58 0.91
C ARG A 27 -16.06 10.81 0.81
N GLU A 28 -15.47 11.96 0.50
CA GLU A 28 -16.18 13.23 0.43
C GLU A 28 -16.83 13.47 -0.93
N GLN A 29 -16.44 12.67 -1.96
CA GLN A 29 -16.86 12.87 -3.36
C GLN A 29 -16.65 14.31 -3.85
N SER A 30 -15.61 14.94 -3.31
CA SER A 30 -15.39 16.38 -3.47
C SER A 30 -14.59 16.73 -4.73
N ILE A 31 -13.86 15.78 -5.31
CA ILE A 31 -13.00 15.97 -6.49
C ILE A 31 -13.07 14.73 -7.38
N GLU A 32 -13.03 14.92 -8.70
CA GLU A 32 -13.18 13.85 -9.69
C GLU A 32 -11.92 13.67 -10.55
N VAL A 33 -11.84 12.49 -11.19
CA VAL A 33 -10.80 12.23 -12.21
C VAL A 33 -11.03 13.18 -13.39
N GLY A 34 -9.98 13.88 -13.77
CA GLY A 34 -10.03 14.86 -14.84
C GLY A 34 -9.90 16.30 -14.36
N ASP A 35 -10.22 16.58 -13.10
CA ASP A 35 -10.09 17.91 -12.50
C ASP A 35 -8.63 18.38 -12.48
N LEU A 36 -8.43 19.69 -12.59
CA LEU A 36 -7.14 20.34 -12.58
C LEU A 36 -6.96 21.12 -11.28
N ILE A 37 -5.82 20.94 -10.62
CA ILE A 37 -5.43 21.72 -9.45
C ILE A 37 -4.73 22.98 -9.92
N MET A 38 -5.28 24.14 -9.60
CA MET A 38 -4.74 25.45 -9.98
C MET A 38 -3.95 26.08 -8.83
N LEU A 39 -4.58 26.17 -7.62
CA LEU A 39 -3.97 26.77 -6.45
C LEU A 39 -4.03 25.80 -5.27
N VAL A 40 -3.06 25.91 -4.38
CA VAL A 40 -3.02 25.20 -3.10
C VAL A 40 -2.86 26.19 -1.97
N ARG A 41 -3.75 26.15 -0.99
CA ARG A 41 -3.73 27.01 0.19
C ARG A 41 -3.71 26.17 1.46
N GLN A 42 -2.88 26.54 2.41
CA GLN A 42 -2.91 26.00 3.77
C GLN A 42 -3.94 26.77 4.62
N VAL A 43 -4.28 26.24 5.79
CA VAL A 43 -5.22 26.91 6.73
C VAL A 43 -4.75 28.34 7.05
N LYS A 44 -3.43 28.52 7.17
CA LYS A 44 -2.80 29.83 7.34
C LYS A 44 -1.87 30.10 6.16
N GLY A 45 -2.12 31.15 5.41
CA GLY A 45 -1.30 31.58 4.28
C GLY A 45 -2.11 31.86 3.03
N ASP A 46 -1.44 32.47 2.07
CA ASP A 46 -2.02 32.82 0.77
C ASP A 46 -2.07 31.60 -0.18
N PRO A 47 -3.00 31.60 -1.14
CA PRO A 47 -3.03 30.57 -2.17
C PRO A 47 -1.75 30.61 -3.03
N VAL A 48 -1.17 29.45 -3.27
CA VAL A 48 0.04 29.25 -4.09
C VAL A 48 -0.37 28.67 -5.43
N ASP A 49 0.00 29.32 -6.53
CA ASP A 49 -0.20 28.82 -7.89
C ASP A 49 0.76 27.62 -8.14
N VAL A 50 0.17 26.46 -8.43
CA VAL A 50 0.91 25.23 -8.67
C VAL A 50 1.00 24.84 -10.14
N GLN A 51 0.37 25.60 -11.04
CA GLN A 51 0.30 25.25 -12.46
C GLN A 51 1.69 25.26 -13.13
N SER A 52 2.51 26.24 -12.81
CA SER A 52 3.89 26.33 -13.35
C SER A 52 4.92 25.47 -12.58
N MET A 53 4.58 24.96 -11.39
CA MET A 53 5.50 24.21 -10.55
C MET A 53 5.84 22.83 -11.12
N ARG A 54 6.96 22.26 -10.68
CA ARG A 54 7.25 20.83 -10.87
C ARG A 54 6.23 20.01 -10.07
N LEU A 55 5.86 18.86 -10.60
CA LEU A 55 4.87 17.99 -9.96
C LEU A 55 5.25 17.65 -8.51
N ASP A 56 6.52 17.33 -8.26
CA ASP A 56 7.01 16.98 -6.93
C ASP A 56 6.86 18.13 -5.92
N ASP A 57 7.07 19.36 -6.36
CA ASP A 57 6.96 20.54 -5.49
C ASP A 57 5.49 20.85 -5.15
N ALA A 58 4.61 20.73 -6.13
CA ALA A 58 3.18 20.83 -5.88
C ALA A 58 2.67 19.72 -4.95
N ILE A 59 3.15 18.48 -5.13
CA ILE A 59 2.82 17.36 -4.24
C ILE A 59 3.24 17.65 -2.80
N LYS A 60 4.40 18.28 -2.56
CA LYS A 60 4.83 18.68 -1.20
C LYS A 60 3.86 19.65 -0.54
N LEU A 61 3.26 20.58 -1.30
CA LEU A 61 2.27 21.52 -0.79
C LEU A 61 0.93 20.83 -0.49
N ILE A 62 0.53 19.86 -1.32
CA ILE A 62 -0.72 19.11 -1.16
C ILE A 62 -0.62 18.12 0.01
N LYS A 63 0.52 17.44 0.17
CA LYS A 63 0.79 16.53 1.29
C LYS A 63 0.96 17.30 2.59
N GLY A 64 0.74 16.62 3.72
CA GLY A 64 0.94 17.18 5.06
C GLY A 64 0.53 16.18 6.15
N PRO A 65 0.62 16.55 7.43
CA PRO A 65 0.18 15.69 8.54
C PRO A 65 -1.30 15.30 8.39
N ALA A 66 -1.65 14.11 8.89
CA ALA A 66 -3.04 13.70 8.99
C ALA A 66 -3.82 14.70 9.85
N ASP A 67 -5.11 14.75 9.65
CA ASP A 67 -6.06 15.64 10.34
C ASP A 67 -5.89 17.15 10.05
N THR A 68 -4.93 17.54 9.20
CA THR A 68 -4.79 18.91 8.73
C THR A 68 -5.60 19.15 7.46
N THR A 69 -6.11 20.37 7.28
CA THR A 69 -6.89 20.75 6.09
C THR A 69 -6.00 21.43 5.06
N VAL A 70 -6.20 21.08 3.79
CA VAL A 70 -5.69 21.80 2.62
C VAL A 70 -6.85 22.28 1.78
N TYR A 71 -6.75 23.48 1.24
CA TYR A 71 -7.71 24.06 0.31
C TYR A 71 -7.13 24.00 -1.10
N LEU A 72 -7.87 23.42 -2.03
CA LEU A 72 -7.47 23.30 -3.43
C LEU A 72 -8.44 24.09 -4.28
N THR A 73 -7.93 25.07 -5.03
CA THR A 73 -8.70 25.65 -6.12
C THR A 73 -8.58 24.73 -7.31
N ILE A 74 -9.70 24.15 -7.71
CA ILE A 74 -9.78 23.20 -8.81
C ILE A 74 -10.58 23.79 -9.98
N LYS A 75 -10.19 23.40 -11.18
CA LYS A 75 -10.99 23.60 -12.38
C LYS A 75 -11.59 22.26 -12.79
N ARG A 76 -12.90 22.18 -12.79
CA ARG A 76 -13.66 21.02 -13.19
C ARG A 76 -13.56 20.75 -14.69
N VAL A 77 -13.95 19.57 -15.11
CA VAL A 77 -13.99 19.19 -16.54
C VAL A 77 -14.95 20.07 -17.33
N ASP A 78 -16.04 20.55 -16.71
CA ASP A 78 -17.01 21.48 -17.31
C ASP A 78 -16.53 22.94 -17.35
N GLY A 79 -15.35 23.23 -16.78
CA GLY A 79 -14.75 24.56 -16.73
C GLY A 79 -15.04 25.36 -15.45
N THR A 80 -15.90 24.88 -14.58
CA THR A 80 -16.19 25.51 -13.28
C THR A 80 -14.94 25.56 -12.41
N ILE A 81 -14.73 26.68 -11.72
CA ILE A 81 -13.62 26.87 -10.78
C ILE A 81 -14.21 27.04 -9.38
N GLU A 82 -13.72 26.24 -8.44
CA GLU A 82 -14.14 26.31 -7.05
C GLU A 82 -13.00 25.96 -6.08
N GLU A 83 -13.10 26.40 -4.84
CA GLU A 83 -12.20 26.01 -3.77
C GLU A 83 -12.82 24.88 -2.96
N VAL A 84 -12.11 23.77 -2.83
CA VAL A 84 -12.51 22.59 -2.06
C VAL A 84 -11.58 22.43 -0.87
N ALA A 85 -12.16 22.32 0.32
CA ALA A 85 -11.43 22.02 1.55
C ALA A 85 -11.34 20.50 1.74
N ILE A 86 -10.14 19.97 1.90
CA ILE A 86 -9.91 18.53 2.08
C ILE A 86 -9.15 18.29 3.37
N LYS A 87 -9.71 17.48 4.24
CA LYS A 87 -8.99 17.00 5.43
C LYS A 87 -8.03 15.88 5.03
N ARG A 88 -6.73 16.11 5.21
CA ARG A 88 -5.69 15.10 4.92
C ARG A 88 -5.83 13.91 5.85
N ASP A 89 -5.57 12.73 5.31
CA ASP A 89 -5.59 11.50 6.06
C ASP A 89 -4.47 10.54 5.59
N THR A 90 -4.28 9.46 6.30
CA THR A 90 -3.48 8.35 5.83
C THR A 90 -4.23 7.67 4.70
N VAL A 91 -3.68 7.74 3.50
CA VAL A 91 -4.26 7.10 2.32
C VAL A 91 -3.66 5.70 2.22
N GLU A 92 -4.45 4.71 2.55
CA GLU A 92 -4.09 3.32 2.38
C GLU A 92 -4.45 2.90 0.95
N LEU A 93 -3.44 2.53 0.18
CA LEU A 93 -3.65 1.92 -1.12
C LEU A 93 -4.03 0.46 -0.88
N GLU A 94 -5.30 0.09 -1.01
CA GLU A 94 -5.73 -1.33 -0.92
C GLU A 94 -4.94 -2.24 -1.86
N GLU A 95 -4.45 -1.70 -2.97
CA GLU A 95 -3.56 -2.40 -3.90
C GLU A 95 -2.19 -2.75 -3.29
N SER A 96 -1.81 -2.11 -2.18
CA SER A 96 -0.55 -2.37 -1.47
C SER A 96 -0.62 -3.49 -0.45
N TYR A 97 -1.82 -4.01 -0.19
CA TYR A 97 -2.04 -5.10 0.75
C TYR A 97 -2.16 -6.45 0.03
N LEU A 98 -1.87 -7.49 0.78
CA LEU A 98 -2.07 -8.86 0.36
C LEU A 98 -3.51 -9.10 -0.07
N LYS A 99 -3.68 -9.78 -1.20
CA LYS A 99 -4.98 -10.25 -1.70
C LYS A 99 -4.90 -11.74 -1.97
N SER A 100 -5.98 -12.45 -1.73
CA SER A 100 -6.05 -13.86 -2.04
C SER A 100 -7.27 -14.21 -2.89
N SER A 101 -7.16 -15.29 -3.61
CA SER A 101 -8.23 -15.88 -4.40
C SER A 101 -8.10 -17.40 -4.47
N ILE A 102 -9.16 -18.08 -4.89
CA ILE A 102 -9.15 -19.51 -5.16
C ILE A 102 -9.25 -19.74 -6.65
N ILE A 103 -8.31 -20.50 -7.18
CA ILE A 103 -8.34 -21.00 -8.55
C ILE A 103 -8.84 -22.44 -8.52
N GLN A 104 -9.88 -22.74 -9.31
CA GLN A 104 -10.37 -24.09 -9.46
C GLN A 104 -10.01 -24.63 -10.85
N LYS A 105 -9.31 -25.78 -10.89
CA LYS A 105 -8.89 -26.42 -12.13
C LYS A 105 -8.99 -27.94 -11.98
N ALA A 106 -9.65 -28.59 -12.92
CA ALA A 106 -9.82 -30.05 -12.95
C ALA A 106 -10.34 -30.64 -11.59
N GLY A 107 -11.33 -30.01 -10.98
CA GLY A 107 -11.90 -30.42 -9.70
C GLY A 107 -11.02 -30.13 -8.46
N ARG A 108 -9.85 -29.55 -8.65
CA ARG A 108 -8.92 -29.18 -7.57
C ARG A 108 -8.99 -27.69 -7.28
N LYS A 109 -8.81 -27.35 -6.00
CA LYS A 109 -8.75 -25.95 -5.53
C LYS A 109 -7.33 -25.57 -5.18
N PHE A 110 -6.88 -24.42 -5.65
CA PHE A 110 -5.58 -23.86 -5.36
C PHE A 110 -5.76 -22.46 -4.79
N GLY A 111 -5.09 -22.15 -3.67
CA GLY A 111 -5.01 -20.81 -3.15
C GLY A 111 -3.98 -19.99 -3.93
N LEU A 112 -4.33 -18.77 -4.29
CA LEU A 112 -3.40 -17.78 -4.83
C LEU A 112 -3.35 -16.61 -3.86
N ILE A 113 -2.16 -16.29 -3.38
CA ILE A 113 -1.89 -15.09 -2.57
C ILE A 113 -1.01 -14.17 -3.40
N ASN A 114 -1.50 -12.98 -3.72
CA ASN A 114 -0.70 -11.91 -4.31
C ASN A 114 -0.19 -10.99 -3.20
N LEU A 115 1.12 -10.85 -3.09
CA LEU A 115 1.79 -10.03 -2.09
C LEU A 115 2.63 -8.95 -2.78
N PRO A 116 2.11 -7.74 -2.94
CA PRO A 116 2.80 -6.65 -3.65
C PRO A 116 3.94 -6.02 -2.85
N LYS A 117 3.97 -6.20 -1.52
CA LYS A 117 4.97 -5.63 -0.63
C LYS A 117 5.01 -6.36 0.71
N PHE A 118 6.18 -6.41 1.36
CA PHE A 118 6.32 -6.86 2.75
C PHE A 118 6.08 -5.68 3.70
N TYR A 119 4.81 -5.27 3.81
CA TYR A 119 4.41 -4.10 4.60
C TYR A 119 4.42 -4.37 6.10
N VAL A 120 4.71 -3.33 6.85
CA VAL A 120 4.71 -3.30 8.33
C VAL A 120 4.55 -1.85 8.78
N ASP A 121 3.94 -1.64 9.94
CA ASP A 121 4.11 -0.39 10.66
C ASP A 121 5.43 -0.44 11.45
N PHE A 122 6.39 0.40 11.08
CA PHE A 122 7.70 0.45 11.75
C PHE A 122 7.65 1.06 13.16
N LYS A 123 6.53 1.69 13.52
CA LYS A 123 6.33 2.25 14.87
C LYS A 123 5.73 1.21 15.81
N ASP A 124 4.85 0.38 15.31
CA ASP A 124 4.25 -0.70 16.08
C ASP A 124 4.08 -1.96 15.23
N TYR A 125 4.97 -2.94 15.44
CA TYR A 125 4.92 -4.24 14.77
C TYR A 125 3.67 -5.06 15.12
N LYS A 126 2.98 -4.70 16.22
CA LYS A 126 1.73 -5.35 16.61
C LYS A 126 0.53 -4.90 15.79
N GLU A 127 0.65 -3.79 15.10
CA GLU A 127 -0.34 -3.36 14.11
C GLU A 127 -0.35 -4.27 12.89
N ARG A 128 -1.21 -3.95 11.92
CA ARG A 128 -1.35 -4.70 10.68
C ARG A 128 -0.02 -4.82 9.94
N ASN A 129 0.36 -6.05 9.57
CA ASN A 129 1.53 -6.30 8.74
C ASN A 129 1.29 -7.49 7.79
N ALA A 130 2.17 -7.64 6.79
CA ALA A 130 2.02 -8.66 5.76
C ALA A 130 2.07 -10.10 6.31
N ALA A 131 2.81 -10.36 7.39
CA ALA A 131 2.87 -11.69 7.99
C ALA A 131 1.53 -12.07 8.63
N LYS A 132 0.95 -11.16 9.43
CA LYS A 132 -0.39 -11.39 10.03
C LYS A 132 -1.48 -11.58 8.99
N ASP A 133 -1.49 -10.74 7.96
CA ASP A 133 -2.48 -10.86 6.89
C ASP A 133 -2.30 -12.19 6.13
N MET A 134 -1.05 -12.62 5.87
CA MET A 134 -0.78 -13.90 5.22
C MET A 134 -1.18 -15.10 6.10
N GLU A 135 -0.90 -15.05 7.39
CA GLU A 135 -1.33 -16.08 8.33
C GLU A 135 -2.84 -16.30 8.28
N GLN A 136 -3.59 -15.22 8.40
CA GLN A 136 -5.07 -15.27 8.35
C GLN A 136 -5.58 -15.80 7.01
N GLU A 137 -4.97 -15.38 5.90
CA GLU A 137 -5.37 -15.82 4.57
C GLU A 137 -5.04 -17.30 4.32
N ILE A 138 -3.89 -17.80 4.78
CA ILE A 138 -3.55 -19.23 4.69
C ILE A 138 -4.56 -20.05 5.49
N ILE A 139 -4.90 -19.64 6.72
CA ILE A 139 -5.91 -20.31 7.54
C ILE A 139 -7.26 -20.34 6.82
N ARG A 140 -7.70 -19.21 6.26
CA ARG A 140 -8.95 -19.09 5.52
C ARG A 140 -8.99 -20.01 4.30
N LEU A 141 -7.90 -20.02 3.52
CA LEU A 141 -7.77 -20.86 2.33
C LEU A 141 -7.75 -22.37 2.68
N LYS A 142 -7.09 -22.76 3.78
CA LYS A 142 -7.11 -24.14 4.30
C LYS A 142 -8.52 -24.58 4.64
N LEU A 143 -9.30 -23.74 5.32
CA LEU A 143 -10.71 -24.04 5.66
C LEU A 143 -11.58 -24.21 4.41
N GLN A 144 -11.21 -23.61 3.28
CA GLN A 144 -11.90 -23.77 2.00
C GLN A 144 -11.44 -24.99 1.21
N GLY A 145 -10.51 -25.78 1.75
CA GLY A 145 -10.07 -27.06 1.21
C GLY A 145 -9.14 -26.94 0.00
N ILE A 146 -8.23 -25.95 -0.01
CA ILE A 146 -7.21 -25.88 -1.05
C ILE A 146 -6.24 -27.07 -0.98
N GLN A 147 -5.74 -27.50 -2.12
CA GLN A 147 -4.80 -28.63 -2.29
C GLN A 147 -3.39 -28.18 -2.69
N GLY A 148 -3.19 -26.91 -2.90
CA GLY A 148 -1.91 -26.28 -3.18
C GLY A 148 -2.02 -24.78 -2.99
N LEU A 149 -0.89 -24.13 -2.75
CA LEU A 149 -0.78 -22.70 -2.53
C LEU A 149 0.22 -22.08 -3.52
N VAL A 150 -0.14 -20.96 -4.08
CA VAL A 150 0.74 -20.13 -4.92
C VAL A 150 0.90 -18.77 -4.24
N ILE A 151 2.13 -18.32 -4.06
CA ILE A 151 2.45 -16.98 -3.59
C ILE A 151 3.04 -16.20 -4.75
N ASP A 152 2.32 -15.19 -5.22
CA ASP A 152 2.73 -14.33 -6.32
C ASP A 152 3.46 -13.10 -5.77
N LEU A 153 4.78 -13.08 -5.95
CA LEU A 153 5.67 -11.97 -5.60
C LEU A 153 6.06 -11.11 -6.82
N ARG A 154 5.43 -11.30 -7.96
CA ARG A 154 5.71 -10.48 -9.14
C ARG A 154 5.41 -9.02 -8.84
N ASN A 155 6.35 -8.13 -9.20
CA ASN A 155 6.33 -6.70 -8.89
C ASN A 155 6.39 -6.36 -7.39
N ASN A 156 6.77 -7.31 -6.52
CA ASN A 156 7.02 -7.02 -5.12
C ASN A 156 8.32 -6.19 -4.99
N GLY A 157 8.18 -4.97 -4.49
CA GLY A 157 9.29 -4.03 -4.31
C GLY A 157 10.13 -4.26 -3.03
N GLY A 158 9.86 -5.33 -2.26
CA GLY A 158 10.52 -5.59 -0.97
C GLY A 158 9.73 -5.04 0.22
N GLY A 159 10.42 -4.77 1.33
CA GLY A 159 9.84 -4.24 2.57
C GLY A 159 10.59 -4.69 3.82
N SER A 160 9.87 -5.10 4.86
CA SER A 160 10.45 -5.50 6.14
C SER A 160 11.09 -6.90 6.07
N LEU A 161 12.38 -6.97 6.38
CA LEU A 161 13.10 -8.25 6.45
C LEU A 161 12.55 -9.15 7.57
N GLN A 162 12.19 -8.59 8.73
CA GLN A 162 11.57 -9.35 9.81
C GLN A 162 10.26 -10.00 9.37
N THR A 163 9.43 -9.26 8.66
CA THR A 163 8.18 -9.79 8.11
C THR A 163 8.41 -10.97 7.14
N VAL A 164 9.48 -10.90 6.33
CA VAL A 164 9.87 -12.03 5.45
C VAL A 164 10.27 -13.27 6.27
N VAL A 165 11.02 -13.07 7.36
CA VAL A 165 11.44 -14.18 8.24
C VAL A 165 10.21 -14.83 8.88
N ASP A 166 9.28 -14.03 9.42
CA ASP A 166 8.05 -14.54 10.04
C ASP A 166 7.19 -15.30 9.01
N MET A 167 7.09 -14.78 7.79
CA MET A 167 6.34 -15.44 6.71
C MET A 167 6.98 -16.74 6.23
N ALA A 168 8.31 -16.81 6.18
CA ALA A 168 9.02 -18.05 5.83
C ALA A 168 8.76 -19.15 6.86
N GLY A 169 8.63 -18.80 8.14
CA GLY A 169 8.25 -19.72 9.22
C GLY A 169 6.91 -20.43 9.01
N PHE A 170 5.97 -19.84 8.23
CA PHE A 170 4.71 -20.51 7.90
C PHE A 170 4.88 -21.80 7.08
N PHE A 171 6.04 -22.02 6.47
CA PHE A 171 6.32 -23.10 5.53
C PHE A 171 7.40 -24.05 5.99
N ILE A 172 8.06 -23.77 7.11
CA ILE A 172 9.09 -24.61 7.72
C ILE A 172 8.77 -24.82 9.20
N ASP A 173 9.28 -25.88 9.81
CA ASP A 173 9.08 -26.10 11.25
C ASP A 173 9.98 -25.15 12.06
N GLU A 174 11.25 -25.13 11.73
CA GLU A 174 12.26 -24.23 12.30
C GLU A 174 13.50 -24.17 11.42
N GLY A 175 14.30 -23.15 11.58
CA GLY A 175 15.61 -23.09 10.91
C GLY A 175 16.04 -21.71 10.44
N PRO A 176 17.23 -21.64 9.82
CA PRO A 176 17.76 -20.40 9.27
C PRO A 176 16.96 -19.97 8.03
N VAL A 177 16.57 -18.72 7.98
CA VAL A 177 15.85 -18.13 6.84
C VAL A 177 16.76 -17.25 6.00
N VAL A 178 17.50 -16.34 6.65
CA VAL A 178 18.38 -15.40 5.96
C VAL A 178 19.62 -15.08 6.79
N GLN A 179 20.72 -14.86 6.11
CA GLN A 179 21.97 -14.39 6.72
C GLN A 179 22.24 -12.95 6.28
N VAL A 180 22.44 -12.07 7.25
CA VAL A 180 22.79 -10.67 7.01
C VAL A 180 24.24 -10.47 7.43
N LYS A 181 25.08 -10.00 6.51
CA LYS A 181 26.48 -9.65 6.80
C LYS A 181 26.64 -8.14 6.74
N THR A 182 27.12 -7.55 7.84
CA THR A 182 27.46 -6.13 7.92
C THR A 182 28.93 -5.94 8.20
N ILE A 183 29.48 -4.82 7.73
CA ILE A 183 30.93 -4.52 7.87
C ILE A 183 31.30 -4.42 9.36
N ASP A 184 30.45 -3.79 10.17
CA ASP A 184 30.76 -3.48 11.56
C ASP A 184 30.34 -4.55 12.57
N LYS A 185 29.32 -5.35 12.26
CA LYS A 185 28.70 -6.31 13.19
C LYS A 185 28.91 -7.79 12.84
N GLY A 186 29.63 -8.07 11.74
CA GLY A 186 29.82 -9.43 11.28
C GLY A 186 28.58 -10.03 10.63
N SER A 187 28.34 -11.34 10.85
CA SER A 187 27.26 -12.09 10.22
C SER A 187 26.20 -12.45 11.26
N GLU A 188 24.94 -12.10 10.98
CA GLU A 188 23.77 -12.45 11.76
C GLU A 188 22.87 -13.39 10.95
N VAL A 189 22.37 -14.45 11.58
CA VAL A 189 21.42 -15.40 10.97
C VAL A 189 20.06 -15.22 11.61
N LEU A 190 19.11 -14.75 10.84
CA LEU A 190 17.70 -14.68 11.23
C LEU A 190 17.06 -16.04 10.99
N LYS A 191 16.33 -16.54 12.00
CA LYS A 191 15.77 -17.88 12.03
C LYS A 191 14.31 -17.85 12.41
N ASP A 192 13.57 -18.81 11.87
CA ASP A 192 12.33 -19.24 12.47
C ASP A 192 12.61 -20.14 13.68
N ARG A 193 11.84 -19.99 14.76
CA ARG A 193 12.05 -20.66 16.06
C ARG A 193 10.79 -21.19 16.70
N ASP A 194 9.63 -21.06 16.05
CA ASP A 194 8.35 -21.35 16.70
C ASP A 194 7.92 -22.82 16.59
N GLY A 195 8.59 -23.62 15.77
CA GLY A 195 8.33 -25.05 15.58
C GLY A 195 6.96 -25.35 14.98
N LYS A 196 6.38 -24.41 14.19
CA LYS A 196 5.00 -24.51 13.69
C LYS A 196 4.94 -24.27 12.19
N THR A 197 4.71 -25.29 11.42
CA THR A 197 4.39 -25.15 10.00
C THR A 197 2.90 -24.85 9.79
N LEU A 198 2.57 -23.69 9.27
CA LEU A 198 1.19 -23.32 8.96
C LEU A 198 0.68 -24.00 7.69
N TRP A 199 1.52 -24.11 6.67
CA TRP A 199 1.21 -24.77 5.40
C TRP A 199 2.30 -25.78 5.01
N GLY A 200 1.99 -27.08 5.13
CA GLY A 200 2.89 -28.18 4.74
C GLY A 200 2.52 -28.86 3.40
N GLY A 201 1.57 -28.28 2.64
CA GLY A 201 1.17 -28.79 1.33
C GLY A 201 2.02 -28.29 0.16
N PRO A 202 1.67 -28.65 -1.09
CA PRO A 202 2.36 -28.14 -2.27
C PRO A 202 2.36 -26.62 -2.33
N LEU A 203 3.54 -26.02 -2.55
CA LEU A 203 3.80 -24.60 -2.57
C LEU A 203 4.56 -24.19 -3.85
N VAL A 204 4.13 -23.09 -4.45
CA VAL A 204 4.86 -22.40 -5.54
C VAL A 204 5.00 -20.93 -5.16
N ILE A 205 6.20 -20.37 -5.38
CA ILE A 205 6.50 -18.95 -5.16
C ILE A 205 7.00 -18.34 -6.47
#